data_d21ec2309409725d1d3ce9f112fc4b1e
#
_entry.id   d21ec2309409725d1d3ce9f112fc4b1e
#
_cell.length_a   1.000
_cell.length_b   1.000
_cell.length_c   1.000
_cell.angle_alpha   90.00
_cell.angle_beta   90.00
_cell.angle_gamma   90.00
#
_symmetry.space_group_name_H-M   'P 1'
#
loop_
_entity.id
_entity.type
_entity.pdbx_description
1 polymer ?
#
loop_
_entity_poly.entity_id
_entity_poly.type
_entity_poly.pdbx_seq_one_letter_code
_entity_poly.pdbx_strand_id
1 'polypeptide(L)'
;LNEHADRLRQRASLVLGLLLIAYIFNYLDRQILGILAGPIIGELHLNDRQFGALSGPPFAILYSVLGIPFAYLADRTSRSRVIAAAVAFWSAFTALCGTAMSFWQFFAFRMGVGIGEAGGVAPSYALIADYFEPRR
;
A
#
# COMPACT_ATOMS: atom_id res chain seq x y z
N LEU A 1 27.72 -6.55 -25.66
CA LEU A 1 26.38 -7.21 -25.53
C LEU A 1 26.11 -7.72 -24.11
N ASN A 2 27.14 -8.24 -23.39
CA ASN A 2 26.96 -8.77 -22.04
C ASN A 2 26.72 -7.67 -20.99
N GLU A 3 27.48 -6.57 -21.03
CA GLU A 3 27.31 -5.48 -20.03
C GLU A 3 25.92 -4.84 -20.03
N HIS A 4 25.29 -4.71 -21.18
CA HIS A 4 23.95 -4.14 -21.27
C HIS A 4 22.89 -5.07 -20.65
N ALA A 5 23.03 -6.37 -20.91
CA ALA A 5 22.16 -7.39 -20.33
C ALA A 5 22.33 -7.48 -18.80
N ASP A 6 23.55 -7.36 -18.30
CA ASP A 6 23.85 -7.40 -16.87
C ASP A 6 23.29 -6.17 -16.13
N ARG A 7 23.40 -4.98 -16.72
CA ARG A 7 22.78 -3.75 -16.17
C ARG A 7 21.25 -3.83 -16.13
N LEU A 8 20.62 -4.43 -17.13
CA LEU A 8 19.18 -4.63 -17.15
C LEU A 8 18.73 -5.62 -16.05
N ARG A 9 19.47 -6.71 -15.89
CA ARG A 9 19.21 -7.68 -14.81
C ARG A 9 19.38 -7.08 -13.43
N GLN A 10 20.43 -6.29 -13.22
CA GLN A 10 20.64 -5.60 -11.94
C GLN A 10 19.52 -4.61 -11.61
N ARG A 11 19.07 -3.83 -12.61
CA ARG A 11 17.94 -2.93 -12.44
C ARG A 11 16.64 -3.67 -12.13
N ALA A 12 16.36 -4.76 -12.83
CA ALA A 12 15.19 -5.60 -12.59
C ALA A 12 15.20 -6.19 -11.17
N SER A 13 16.36 -6.71 -10.71
CA SER A 13 16.50 -7.26 -9.36
C SER A 13 16.34 -6.18 -8.27
N LEU A 14 16.85 -4.97 -8.51
CA LEU A 14 16.72 -3.85 -7.59
C LEU A 14 15.25 -3.42 -7.48
N VAL A 15 14.56 -3.28 -8.61
CA VAL A 15 13.12 -2.94 -8.63
C VAL A 15 12.32 -4.01 -7.89
N LEU A 16 12.58 -5.28 -8.17
CA LEU A 16 11.90 -6.39 -7.49
C LEU A 16 12.15 -6.36 -5.98
N GLY A 17 13.39 -6.11 -5.55
CA GLY A 17 13.74 -6.00 -4.12
C GLY A 17 13.02 -4.84 -3.44
N LEU A 18 12.95 -3.67 -4.08
CA LEU A 18 12.22 -2.51 -3.54
C LEU A 18 10.72 -2.78 -3.44
N LEU A 19 10.13 -3.40 -4.47
CA LEU A 19 8.72 -3.77 -4.45
C LEU A 19 8.41 -4.82 -3.38
N LEU A 20 9.31 -5.78 -3.17
CA LEU A 20 9.18 -6.77 -2.11
C LEU A 20 9.22 -6.11 -0.72
N ILE A 21 10.13 -5.17 -0.50
CA ILE A 21 10.19 -4.40 0.75
C ILE A 21 8.89 -3.63 0.96
N ALA A 22 8.41 -2.91 -0.05
CA ALA A 22 7.15 -2.20 0.01
C ALA A 22 5.96 -3.13 0.33
N TYR A 23 5.94 -4.33 -0.26
CA TYR A 23 4.92 -5.34 0.01
C TYR A 23 4.98 -5.87 1.45
N ILE A 24 6.18 -6.09 1.98
CA ILE A 24 6.37 -6.50 3.38
C ILE A 24 5.80 -5.43 4.32
N PHE A 25 6.12 -4.15 4.09
CA PHE A 25 5.57 -3.07 4.90
C PHE A 25 4.05 -2.96 4.78
N ASN A 26 3.50 -3.11 3.59
CA ASN A 26 2.06 -3.15 3.38
C ASN A 26 1.39 -4.28 4.18
N TYR A 27 1.99 -5.47 4.19
CA TYR A 27 1.51 -6.60 4.97
C TYR A 27 1.59 -6.32 6.47
N LEU A 28 2.72 -5.75 6.94
CA LEU A 28 2.91 -5.39 8.35
C LEU A 28 1.89 -4.35 8.82
N ASP A 29 1.58 -3.34 8.03
CA ASP A 29 0.57 -2.33 8.35
C ASP A 29 -0.82 -2.94 8.61
N ARG A 30 -1.17 -3.98 7.87
CA ARG A 30 -2.43 -4.72 8.07
C ARG A 30 -2.40 -5.56 9.34
N GLN A 31 -1.29 -6.22 9.62
CA GLN A 31 -1.15 -7.08 10.80
C GLN A 31 -1.04 -6.28 12.10
N ILE A 32 -0.37 -5.13 12.04
CA ILE A 32 -0.12 -4.32 13.24
C ILE A 32 -1.42 -3.83 13.88
N LEU A 33 -2.45 -3.55 13.08
CA LEU A 33 -3.78 -3.17 13.59
C LEU A 33 -4.39 -4.28 14.44
N GLY A 34 -4.26 -5.53 14.01
CA GLY A 34 -4.73 -6.70 14.79
C GLY A 34 -3.92 -6.92 16.06
N ILE A 35 -2.61 -6.77 15.98
CA ILE A 35 -1.69 -6.93 17.13
C ILE A 35 -1.93 -5.84 18.17
N LEU A 36 -2.16 -4.61 17.74
CA LEU A 36 -2.40 -3.46 18.61
C LEU A 36 -3.90 -3.24 18.94
N ALA A 37 -4.76 -4.21 18.62
CA ALA A 37 -6.21 -4.09 18.84
C ALA A 37 -6.56 -3.72 20.28
N GLY A 38 -5.97 -4.42 21.26
CA GLY A 38 -6.21 -4.16 22.68
C GLY A 38 -5.89 -2.73 23.10
N PRO A 39 -4.64 -2.24 22.89
CA PRO A 39 -4.28 -0.85 23.15
C PRO A 39 -5.16 0.17 22.43
N ILE A 40 -5.42 -0.01 21.13
CA ILE A 40 -6.22 0.93 20.33
C ILE A 40 -7.67 1.00 20.85
N ILE A 41 -8.27 -0.14 21.14
CA ILE A 41 -9.64 -0.21 21.72
C ILE A 41 -9.67 0.49 23.08
N GLY A 42 -8.66 0.25 23.91
CA GLY A 42 -8.58 0.84 25.24
C GLY A 42 -8.37 2.35 25.24
N GLU A 43 -7.43 2.85 24.42
CA GLU A 43 -7.10 4.29 24.36
C GLU A 43 -8.20 5.13 23.70
N LEU A 44 -8.80 4.62 22.63
CA LEU A 44 -9.84 5.32 21.88
C LEU A 44 -11.25 4.96 22.33
N HIS A 45 -11.41 4.10 23.35
CA HIS A 45 -12.69 3.63 23.87
C HIS A 45 -13.62 3.09 22.78
N LEU A 46 -13.09 2.28 21.87
CA LEU A 46 -13.81 1.74 20.73
C LEU A 46 -14.70 0.57 21.14
N ASN A 47 -15.84 0.46 20.49
CA ASN A 47 -16.62 -0.78 20.50
C ASN A 47 -16.21 -1.71 19.35
N ASP A 48 -16.65 -2.96 19.40
CA ASP A 48 -16.29 -3.99 18.41
C ASP A 48 -16.67 -3.60 16.97
N ARG A 49 -17.79 -2.90 16.78
CA ARG A 49 -18.23 -2.43 15.47
C ARG A 49 -17.32 -1.35 14.92
N GLN A 50 -16.89 -0.43 15.75
CA GLN A 50 -15.94 0.62 15.37
C GLN A 50 -14.59 0.03 15.01
N PHE A 51 -14.08 -0.89 15.83
CA PHE A 51 -12.83 -1.57 15.51
C PHE A 51 -12.93 -2.41 14.22
N GLY A 52 -14.03 -3.14 14.04
CA GLY A 52 -14.30 -3.88 12.81
C GLY A 52 -14.38 -3.00 11.57
N ALA A 53 -14.86 -1.75 11.69
CA ALA A 53 -14.86 -0.81 10.58
C ALA A 53 -13.47 -0.33 10.15
N LEU A 54 -12.48 -0.33 11.05
CA LEU A 54 -11.11 0.11 10.77
C LEU A 54 -10.34 -0.88 9.89
N SER A 55 -10.62 -2.16 10.00
CA SER A 55 -9.91 -3.25 9.31
C SER A 55 -10.80 -4.06 8.36
N GLY A 56 -12.11 -3.87 8.43
CA GLY A 56 -13.13 -4.67 7.78
C GLY A 56 -13.62 -4.10 6.44
N PRO A 57 -14.93 -4.30 6.15
CA PRO A 57 -15.52 -4.00 4.84
C PRO A 57 -15.27 -2.60 4.29
N PRO A 58 -15.35 -1.49 5.07
CA PRO A 58 -15.12 -0.16 4.52
C PRO A 58 -13.73 -0.01 3.90
N PHE A 59 -12.70 -0.55 4.56
CA PHE A 59 -11.34 -0.53 4.04
C PHE A 59 -11.22 -1.38 2.76
N ALA A 60 -11.77 -2.58 2.75
CA ALA A 60 -11.72 -3.50 1.60
C ALA A 60 -12.45 -2.92 0.38
N ILE A 61 -13.61 -2.31 0.57
CA ILE A 61 -14.38 -1.68 -0.50
C ILE A 61 -13.59 -0.52 -1.09
N LEU A 62 -13.09 0.40 -0.26
CA LEU A 62 -12.31 1.54 -0.69
C LEU A 62 -11.07 1.10 -1.50
N TYR A 63 -10.33 0.13 -0.96
CA TYR A 63 -9.16 -0.43 -1.60
C TYR A 63 -9.48 -1.03 -2.98
N SER A 64 -10.55 -1.82 -3.07
CA SER A 64 -10.96 -2.49 -4.33
C SER A 64 -11.45 -1.49 -5.38
N VAL A 65 -12.25 -0.52 -4.97
CA VAL A 65 -12.81 0.50 -5.89
C VAL A 65 -11.69 1.40 -6.44
N LEU A 66 -10.75 1.82 -5.59
CA LEU A 66 -9.67 2.71 -6.00
C LEU A 66 -8.55 2.01 -6.77
N GLY A 67 -8.42 0.70 -6.65
CA GLY A 67 -7.44 -0.08 -7.41
C GLY A 67 -7.58 0.10 -8.92
N ILE A 68 -8.81 0.19 -9.42
CA ILE A 68 -9.10 0.36 -10.86
C ILE A 68 -8.61 1.72 -11.40
N PRO A 69 -9.01 2.87 -10.84
CA PRO A 69 -8.53 4.16 -11.33
C PRO A 69 -7.02 4.36 -11.16
N PHE A 70 -6.42 3.81 -10.13
CA PHE A 70 -4.96 3.87 -9.96
C PHE A 70 -4.21 3.01 -10.99
N ALA A 71 -4.72 1.83 -11.33
CA ALA A 71 -4.17 1.03 -12.42
C ALA A 71 -4.21 1.81 -13.75
N TYR A 72 -5.35 2.42 -14.07
CA TYR A 72 -5.51 3.26 -15.26
C TYR A 72 -4.58 4.48 -15.27
N LEU A 73 -4.41 5.14 -14.13
CA LEU A 73 -3.48 6.27 -13.99
C LEU A 73 -2.03 5.81 -14.22
N ALA A 74 -1.65 4.65 -13.70
CA ALA A 74 -0.32 4.10 -13.83
C ALA A 74 0.01 3.70 -15.28
N ASP A 75 -0.98 3.24 -16.05
CA ASP A 75 -0.80 2.93 -17.47
C ASP A 75 -0.62 4.17 -18.34
N ARG A 76 -1.13 5.32 -17.92
CA ARG A 76 -1.00 6.60 -18.64
C ARG A 76 0.16 7.47 -18.19
N THR A 77 0.78 7.12 -17.10
CA THR A 77 1.91 7.85 -16.51
C THR A 77 3.08 6.91 -16.24
N SER A 78 4.05 7.36 -15.47
CA SER A 78 5.14 6.50 -15.03
C SER A 78 4.69 5.63 -13.84
N ARG A 79 4.61 4.31 -14.03
CA ARG A 79 4.29 3.32 -12.97
C ARG A 79 5.15 3.52 -11.73
N SER A 80 6.44 3.74 -11.90
CA SER A 80 7.36 3.98 -10.78
C SER A 80 7.03 5.24 -9.99
N ARG A 81 6.58 6.31 -10.65
CA ARG A 81 6.17 7.55 -9.96
C ARG A 81 4.87 7.35 -9.19
N VAL A 82 3.91 6.63 -9.77
CA VAL A 82 2.64 6.32 -9.08
C VAL A 82 2.90 5.48 -7.85
N ILE A 83 3.75 4.44 -7.95
CA ILE A 83 4.13 3.59 -6.81
C ILE A 83 4.84 4.41 -5.74
N ALA A 84 5.82 5.25 -6.10
CA ALA A 84 6.56 6.07 -5.14
C ALA A 84 5.64 7.06 -4.42
N ALA A 85 4.73 7.72 -5.14
CA ALA A 85 3.74 8.62 -4.55
C ALA A 85 2.77 7.86 -3.62
N ALA A 86 2.32 6.68 -4.03
CA ALA A 86 1.46 5.82 -3.23
C ALA A 86 2.13 5.38 -1.92
N VAL A 87 3.39 4.93 -1.99
CA VAL A 87 4.18 4.54 -0.81
C VAL A 87 4.36 5.72 0.14
N ALA A 88 4.74 6.88 -0.37
CA ALA A 88 4.88 8.10 0.44
C ALA A 88 3.57 8.49 1.11
N PHE A 89 2.45 8.42 0.36
CA PHE A 89 1.13 8.77 0.84
C PHE A 89 0.68 7.84 1.97
N TRP A 90 0.71 6.51 1.76
CA TRP A 90 0.28 5.59 2.82
C TRP A 90 1.19 5.65 4.03
N SER A 91 2.52 5.82 3.87
CA SER A 91 3.46 5.94 4.97
C SER A 91 3.16 7.16 5.84
N ALA A 92 2.82 8.29 5.23
CA ALA A 92 2.40 9.50 5.94
C ALA A 92 1.11 9.24 6.76
N PHE A 93 0.11 8.60 6.17
CA PHE A 93 -1.14 8.28 6.86
C PHE A 93 -0.97 7.21 7.94
N THR A 94 -0.07 6.23 7.75
CA THR A 94 0.28 5.27 8.81
C THR A 94 0.90 5.99 10.01
N ALA A 95 1.81 6.94 9.77
CA ALA A 95 2.38 7.77 10.84
C ALA A 95 1.30 8.62 11.55
N LEU A 96 0.36 9.20 10.80
CA LEU A 96 -0.76 9.96 11.35
C LEU A 96 -1.70 9.09 12.20
N CYS A 97 -1.85 7.80 11.91
CA CYS A 97 -2.63 6.90 12.75
C CYS A 97 -2.11 6.86 14.20
N GLY A 98 -0.80 6.99 14.40
CA GLY A 98 -0.19 7.06 15.72
C GLY A 98 -0.50 8.34 16.50
N THR A 99 -1.04 9.36 15.86
CA THR A 99 -1.42 10.65 16.50
C THR A 99 -2.93 10.80 16.70
N ALA A 100 -3.71 9.80 16.31
CA ALA A 100 -5.17 9.87 16.41
C ALA A 100 -5.65 9.85 17.86
N MET A 101 -6.53 10.77 18.21
CA MET A 101 -7.13 10.91 19.54
C MET A 101 -8.61 10.53 19.58
N SER A 102 -9.19 10.15 18.45
CA SER A 102 -10.60 9.75 18.35
C SER A 102 -10.80 8.70 17.28
N PHE A 103 -11.92 7.95 17.36
CA PHE A 103 -12.31 7.00 16.34
C PHE A 103 -12.34 7.61 14.93
N TRP A 104 -12.95 8.77 14.77
CA TRP A 104 -13.11 9.39 13.45
C TRP A 104 -11.79 9.84 12.84
N GLN A 105 -10.86 10.33 13.66
CA GLN A 105 -9.51 10.66 13.19
C GLN A 105 -8.78 9.39 12.74
N PHE A 106 -8.79 8.35 13.57
CA PHE A 106 -8.15 7.09 13.26
C PHE A 106 -8.77 6.45 12.00
N PHE A 107 -10.09 6.47 11.89
CA PHE A 107 -10.81 5.98 10.71
C PHE A 107 -10.41 6.73 9.44
N ALA A 108 -10.38 8.07 9.48
CA ALA A 108 -9.98 8.90 8.34
C ALA A 108 -8.53 8.61 7.91
N PHE A 109 -7.61 8.51 8.87
CA PHE A 109 -6.21 8.18 8.58
C PHE A 109 -6.07 6.76 8.02
N ARG A 110 -6.83 5.81 8.55
CA ARG A 110 -6.85 4.44 8.07
C ARG A 110 -7.40 4.33 6.63
N MET A 111 -8.42 5.12 6.29
CA MET A 111 -8.90 5.23 4.91
C MET A 111 -7.82 5.83 3.99
N GLY A 112 -7.06 6.83 4.46
CA GLY A 112 -5.90 7.37 3.75
C GLY A 112 -4.83 6.31 3.45
N VAL A 113 -4.53 5.43 4.42
CA VAL A 113 -3.65 4.27 4.21
C VAL A 113 -4.18 3.38 3.10
N GLY A 114 -5.48 3.04 3.13
CA GLY A 114 -6.12 2.22 2.10
C GLY A 114 -6.05 2.81 0.70
N ILE A 115 -6.21 4.12 0.57
CA ILE A 115 -6.04 4.86 -0.69
C ILE A 115 -4.61 4.70 -1.22
N GLY A 116 -3.62 4.94 -0.37
CA GLY A 116 -2.21 4.82 -0.74
C GLY A 116 -1.83 3.39 -1.13
N GLU A 117 -2.26 2.39 -0.37
CA GLU A 117 -2.01 0.98 -0.67
C GLU A 117 -2.64 0.57 -2.02
N ALA A 118 -3.86 1.00 -2.31
CA ALA A 118 -4.53 0.74 -3.59
C ALA A 118 -3.74 1.30 -4.77
N GLY A 119 -3.14 2.48 -4.60
CA GLY A 119 -2.29 3.12 -5.61
C GLY A 119 -0.94 2.44 -5.83
N GLY A 120 -0.47 1.63 -4.88
CA GLY A 120 0.82 0.94 -4.96
C GLY A 120 0.75 -0.46 -5.55
N VAL A 121 -0.27 -1.24 -5.22
CA VAL A 121 -0.31 -2.68 -5.50
C VAL A 121 -0.55 -2.99 -6.99
N ALA A 122 -1.59 -2.44 -7.59
CA ALA A 122 -1.93 -2.72 -8.99
C ALA A 122 -0.81 -2.30 -9.96
N PRO A 123 -0.22 -1.08 -9.85
CA PRO A 123 0.93 -0.69 -10.66
C PRO A 123 2.18 -1.55 -10.43
N SER A 124 2.37 -2.09 -9.22
CA SER A 124 3.52 -2.94 -8.90
C SER A 124 3.49 -4.25 -9.68
N TYR A 125 2.34 -4.90 -9.78
CA TYR A 125 2.20 -6.12 -10.61
C TYR A 125 2.47 -5.85 -12.10
N ALA A 126 1.95 -4.73 -12.60
CA ALA A 126 2.18 -4.33 -13.98
C ALA A 126 3.67 -4.01 -14.24
N LEU A 127 4.34 -3.36 -13.28
CA LEU A 127 5.77 -3.07 -13.40
C LEU A 127 6.61 -4.34 -13.37
N ILE A 128 6.28 -5.32 -12.53
CA ILE A 128 6.96 -6.63 -12.52
C ILE A 128 6.79 -7.33 -13.87
N ALA A 129 5.58 -7.34 -14.43
CA ALA A 129 5.32 -7.93 -15.73
C ALA A 129 6.20 -7.31 -16.83
N ASP A 130 6.35 -5.99 -16.85
CA ASP A 130 7.20 -5.28 -17.84
C ASP A 130 8.67 -5.72 -17.79
N TYR A 131 9.20 -6.01 -16.60
CA TYR A 131 10.61 -6.40 -16.44
C TYR A 131 10.86 -7.90 -16.65
N PHE A 132 9.85 -8.74 -16.42
CA PHE A 132 9.99 -10.20 -16.41
C PHE A 132 9.12 -10.91 -17.44
N GLU A 133 8.50 -10.17 -18.39
CA GLU A 133 7.75 -10.79 -19.47
C GLU A 133 8.67 -11.66 -20.34
N PRO A 134 8.33 -12.94 -20.57
CA PRO A 134 9.12 -13.79 -21.45
C PRO A 134 9.10 -13.18 -22.87
N ARG A 135 10.26 -12.82 -23.39
CA ARG A 135 10.37 -12.49 -24.81
C ARG A 135 9.88 -13.69 -25.63
N ARG A 136 8.71 -13.55 -26.23
CA ARG A 136 8.25 -14.47 -27.27
C ARG A 136 9.04 -14.26 -28.55
#